data_b5447b424a06b5719a2965620c2bcbbd
#
_entry.id   b5447b424a06b5719a2965620c2bcbbd
#
_cell.length_a   1.000
_cell.length_b   1.000
_cell.length_c   1.000
_cell.angle_alpha   90.00
_cell.angle_beta   90.00
_cell.angle_gamma   90.00
#
_symmetry.space_group_name_H-M   'P 1'
#
loop_
_entity.id
_entity.type
_entity.pdbx_description
1 polymer ?
#
loop_
_entity_poly.entity_id
_entity_poly.type
_entity_poly.pdbx_seq_one_letter_code
_entity_poly.pdbx_strand_id
1 'polypeptide(L)'
;MTVIGKSILTDLVEKYKVISPTSPEGFDGDGYVLTVREDRTLNYLEHRNMVSKEVIFTPPNYVAHLTAKSRFGRMGLSFLNSVKVHSGFVGRLALELVNLNNERAPITIRHGDPLIHIEFISRDGDPSPYRGNYMFQYMNASETDTYVDILSEHFGSLFTPDELVKMKENRVTDQ
;
A
#
# COMPACT_ATOMS: atom_id res chain seq x y z
N MET A 1 -5.08 9.15 -19.05
CA MET A 1 -4.35 8.57 -17.90
C MET A 1 -3.43 9.64 -17.33
N THR A 2 -3.58 9.99 -16.06
CA THR A 2 -2.92 11.15 -15.46
C THR A 2 -2.49 10.85 -14.03
N VAL A 3 -1.24 11.20 -13.70
CA VAL A 3 -0.78 11.20 -12.32
C VAL A 3 -1.52 12.32 -11.57
N ILE A 4 -2.10 12.00 -10.41
CA ILE A 4 -2.82 12.98 -9.62
C ILE A 4 -1.89 13.69 -8.63
N GLY A 5 -2.08 15.00 -8.50
CA GLY A 5 -1.31 15.81 -7.56
C GLY A 5 -1.93 15.85 -6.17
N LYS A 6 -1.27 16.58 -5.27
CA LYS A 6 -1.58 16.64 -3.84
C LYS A 6 -3.05 17.02 -3.54
N SER A 7 -3.63 17.96 -4.26
CA SER A 7 -5.00 18.41 -4.00
C SER A 7 -6.03 17.29 -4.22
N ILE A 8 -5.93 16.59 -5.34
CA ILE A 8 -6.83 15.47 -5.64
C ILE A 8 -6.56 14.31 -4.68
N LEU A 9 -5.30 14.02 -4.39
CA LEU A 9 -4.96 12.96 -3.42
C LEU A 9 -5.53 13.27 -2.04
N THR A 10 -5.46 14.51 -1.58
CA THR A 10 -6.05 14.94 -0.31
C THR A 10 -7.57 14.69 -0.29
N ASP A 11 -8.27 15.04 -1.36
CA ASP A 11 -9.70 14.79 -1.50
C ASP A 11 -10.03 13.29 -1.45
N LEU A 12 -9.23 12.45 -2.10
CA LEU A 12 -9.40 10.99 -2.06
C LEU A 12 -9.14 10.42 -0.66
N VAL A 13 -8.15 10.94 0.05
CA VAL A 13 -7.89 10.54 1.45
C VAL A 13 -9.07 10.89 2.34
N GLU A 14 -9.62 12.09 2.23
CA GLU A 14 -10.77 12.51 3.01
C GLU A 14 -12.03 11.71 2.69
N LYS A 15 -12.27 11.43 1.42
CA LYS A 15 -13.49 10.77 0.96
C LYS A 15 -13.45 9.25 1.12
N TYR A 16 -12.34 8.61 0.81
CA TYR A 16 -12.24 7.15 0.71
C TYR A 16 -11.16 6.54 1.58
N LYS A 17 -10.42 7.33 2.35
CA LYS A 17 -9.28 6.84 3.15
C LYS A 17 -8.28 6.05 2.30
N VAL A 18 -7.92 6.55 1.13
CA VAL A 18 -7.01 5.85 0.20
C VAL A 18 -5.64 5.56 0.79
N ILE A 19 -5.23 6.31 1.81
CA ILE A 19 -4.06 6.07 2.66
C ILE A 19 -4.48 6.32 4.10
N SER A 20 -4.31 5.34 4.99
CA SER A 20 -4.72 5.48 6.40
C SER A 20 -3.78 4.70 7.32
N PRO A 21 -3.24 5.31 8.40
CA PRO A 21 -3.35 6.74 8.74
C PRO A 21 -2.57 7.65 7.80
N THR A 22 -2.90 8.93 7.77
CA THR A 22 -2.18 9.96 7.03
C THR A 22 -1.65 11.04 7.97
N SER A 23 -0.54 11.66 7.57
CA SER A 23 -0.01 12.85 8.21
C SER A 23 0.38 13.88 7.14
N PRO A 24 0.36 15.20 7.46
CA PRO A 24 0.75 16.23 6.49
C PRO A 24 2.16 16.03 5.93
N GLU A 25 3.08 15.54 6.73
CA GLU A 25 4.49 15.30 6.36
C GLU A 25 4.66 14.16 5.37
N GLY A 26 3.68 13.27 5.27
CA GLY A 26 3.73 12.14 4.33
C GLY A 26 3.53 12.53 2.87
N PHE A 27 2.83 13.65 2.60
CA PHE A 27 2.64 14.13 1.24
C PHE A 27 3.98 14.61 0.65
N ASP A 28 4.36 14.06 -0.50
CA ASP A 28 5.65 14.27 -1.15
C ASP A 28 5.45 14.35 -2.67
N GLY A 29 5.57 15.56 -3.22
CA GLY A 29 5.30 15.80 -4.63
C GLY A 29 3.88 15.38 -5.03
N ASP A 30 3.78 14.56 -6.06
CA ASP A 30 2.51 14.06 -6.58
C ASP A 30 2.04 12.77 -5.90
N GLY A 31 2.49 12.49 -4.69
CA GLY A 31 2.13 11.27 -4.00
C GLY A 31 2.32 11.34 -2.49
N TYR A 32 2.59 10.19 -1.91
CA TYR A 32 2.70 10.01 -0.47
C TYR A 32 3.83 9.04 -0.12
N VAL A 33 4.51 9.28 0.99
CA VAL A 33 5.58 8.40 1.46
C VAL A 33 5.03 7.42 2.48
N LEU A 34 5.10 6.14 2.15
CA LEU A 34 4.69 5.05 3.03
C LEU A 34 5.83 4.66 3.97
N THR A 35 5.46 4.25 5.17
CA THR A 35 6.37 3.87 6.24
C THR A 35 6.19 2.41 6.64
N VAL A 36 7.10 1.89 7.43
CA VAL A 36 7.02 0.51 7.93
C VAL A 36 6.33 0.42 9.28
N ARG A 37 5.64 -0.70 9.50
CA ARG A 37 4.88 -0.95 10.72
C ARG A 37 5.76 -1.30 11.93
N GLU A 38 6.93 -1.90 11.71
CA GLU A 38 7.80 -2.40 12.78
C GLU A 38 9.29 -2.27 12.45
N ASP A 39 10.13 -2.35 13.49
CA ASP A 39 11.58 -2.37 13.34
C ASP A 39 12.07 -3.71 12.81
N ARG A 40 13.12 -3.68 11.97
CA ARG A 40 13.79 -4.89 11.50
C ARG A 40 15.21 -4.57 11.07
N THR A 41 16.16 -5.44 11.44
CA THR A 41 17.51 -5.45 10.88
C THR A 41 17.64 -6.61 9.91
N LEU A 42 18.05 -6.31 8.67
CA LEU A 42 18.33 -7.30 7.65
C LEU A 42 19.84 -7.50 7.55
N ASN A 43 20.28 -8.72 7.72
CA ASN A 43 21.66 -9.10 7.44
C ASN A 43 21.90 -9.17 5.93
N TYR A 44 23.15 -9.19 5.52
CA TYR A 44 23.52 -9.31 4.10
C TYR A 44 22.88 -10.54 3.47
N LEU A 45 22.27 -10.36 2.30
CA LEU A 45 21.47 -11.35 1.54
C LEU A 45 20.22 -11.87 2.26
N GLU A 46 19.85 -11.30 3.39
CA GLU A 46 18.58 -11.65 4.03
C GLU A 46 17.40 -11.04 3.29
N HIS A 47 16.43 -11.87 2.94
CA HIS A 47 15.13 -11.46 2.41
C HIS A 47 14.10 -11.41 3.53
N ARG A 48 13.31 -10.35 3.56
CA ARG A 48 12.17 -10.21 4.48
C ARG A 48 11.01 -9.51 3.80
N ASN A 49 9.81 -10.02 4.08
CA ASN A 49 8.59 -9.28 3.83
C ASN A 49 8.29 -8.42 5.06
N MET A 50 8.35 -7.12 4.89
CA MET A 50 7.89 -6.16 5.90
C MET A 50 6.50 -5.66 5.52
N VAL A 51 5.82 -5.02 6.44
CA VAL A 51 4.44 -4.57 6.22
C VAL A 51 4.37 -3.05 6.34
N SER A 52 3.69 -2.39 5.41
CA SER A 52 3.44 -0.96 5.52
C SER A 52 2.63 -0.63 6.77
N LYS A 53 2.93 0.51 7.40
CA LYS A 53 2.10 1.03 8.48
C LYS A 53 0.71 1.41 7.99
N GLU A 54 0.67 1.98 6.80
CA GLU A 54 -0.55 2.49 6.19
C GLU A 54 -1.33 1.38 5.48
N VAL A 55 -2.65 1.43 5.60
CA VAL A 55 -3.57 0.72 4.71
C VAL A 55 -3.72 1.53 3.45
N ILE A 56 -3.68 0.87 2.31
CA ILE A 56 -3.86 1.47 0.99
C ILE A 56 -5.18 1.02 0.40
N PHE A 57 -5.95 1.95 -0.12
CA PHE A 57 -7.09 1.70 -0.98
C PHE A 57 -6.87 2.39 -2.32
N THR A 58 -6.86 1.61 -3.38
CA THR A 58 -6.79 2.15 -4.75
C THR A 58 -8.21 2.12 -5.34
N PRO A 59 -8.91 3.27 -5.42
CA PRO A 59 -10.25 3.28 -5.97
C PRO A 59 -10.31 2.72 -7.39
N PRO A 60 -11.44 2.13 -7.82
CA PRO A 60 -11.54 1.45 -9.12
C PRO A 60 -11.18 2.26 -10.35
N ASN A 61 -11.26 3.60 -10.26
CA ASN A 61 -10.87 4.51 -11.36
C ASN A 61 -9.39 4.85 -11.38
N TYR A 62 -8.59 4.27 -10.50
CA TYR A 62 -7.16 4.51 -10.36
C TYR A 62 -6.38 3.21 -10.36
N VAL A 63 -5.09 3.32 -10.67
CA VAL A 63 -4.04 2.38 -10.28
C VAL A 63 -3.02 3.16 -9.46
N ALA A 64 -2.19 2.47 -8.69
CA ALA A 64 -1.09 3.14 -7.99
C ALA A 64 0.25 2.53 -8.41
N HIS A 65 1.28 3.36 -8.38
CA HIS A 65 2.66 2.94 -8.61
C HIS A 65 3.51 3.17 -7.37
N LEU A 66 4.40 2.22 -7.11
CA LEU A 66 5.33 2.26 -6.00
C LEU A 66 6.74 2.52 -6.52
N THR A 67 7.46 3.41 -5.85
CA THR A 67 8.88 3.66 -6.10
C THR A 67 9.66 3.69 -4.80
N ALA A 68 10.86 3.12 -4.79
CA ALA A 68 11.72 3.10 -3.60
C ALA A 68 12.26 4.51 -3.30
N LYS A 69 12.36 4.84 -2.03
CA LYS A 69 13.08 6.06 -1.59
C LYS A 69 14.57 5.83 -1.72
N SER A 70 15.26 6.78 -2.35
CA SER A 70 16.68 6.65 -2.70
C SER A 70 17.61 6.47 -1.50
N ARG A 71 17.25 6.96 -0.31
CA ARG A 71 18.03 6.78 0.91
C ARG A 71 18.39 5.32 1.16
N PHE A 72 17.41 4.43 1.14
CA PHE A 72 17.62 3.01 1.38
C PHE A 72 18.25 2.29 0.18
N GLY A 73 17.90 2.68 -1.03
CA GLY A 73 18.54 2.15 -2.22
C GLY A 73 20.04 2.40 -2.26
N ARG A 74 20.50 3.58 -1.79
CA ARG A 74 21.92 3.92 -1.68
C ARG A 74 22.66 3.09 -0.63
N MET A 75 21.95 2.54 0.35
CA MET A 75 22.50 1.62 1.35
C MET A 75 22.55 0.18 0.85
N GLY A 76 22.00 -0.10 -0.31
CA GLY A 76 21.92 -1.45 -0.86
C GLY A 76 20.64 -2.21 -0.52
N LEU A 77 19.62 -1.53 0.02
CA LEU A 77 18.31 -2.15 0.23
C LEU A 77 17.57 -2.24 -1.11
N SER A 78 17.27 -3.45 -1.53
CA SER A 78 16.55 -3.71 -2.78
C SER A 78 15.11 -4.13 -2.50
N PHE A 79 14.20 -3.66 -3.36
CA PHE A 79 12.78 -4.02 -3.32
C PHE A 79 12.50 -5.01 -4.45
N LEU A 80 11.96 -6.17 -4.09
CA LEU A 80 11.51 -7.19 -5.03
C LEU A 80 10.03 -7.00 -5.40
N ASN A 81 9.41 -5.95 -4.90
CA ASN A 81 8.00 -5.66 -5.06
C ASN A 81 7.59 -5.48 -6.53
N SER A 82 6.38 -5.91 -6.82
CA SER A 82 5.64 -5.33 -7.92
C SER A 82 5.49 -3.82 -7.69
N VAL A 83 5.74 -3.04 -8.74
CA VAL A 83 5.62 -1.58 -8.67
C VAL A 83 4.18 -1.10 -8.83
N LYS A 84 3.26 -2.00 -9.13
CA LYS A 84 1.85 -1.67 -9.40
C LYS A 84 0.95 -2.15 -8.27
N VAL A 85 0.04 -1.27 -7.84
CA VAL A 85 -1.09 -1.62 -6.99
C VAL A 85 -2.35 -1.55 -7.85
N HIS A 86 -3.04 -2.68 -7.97
CA HIS A 86 -4.21 -2.79 -8.83
C HIS A 86 -5.39 -1.94 -8.34
N SER A 87 -6.20 -1.48 -9.29
CA SER A 87 -7.48 -0.83 -8.97
C SER A 87 -8.38 -1.74 -8.14
N GLY A 88 -9.08 -1.16 -7.17
CA GLY A 88 -9.95 -1.89 -6.25
C GLY A 88 -9.24 -2.59 -5.09
N PHE A 89 -7.91 -2.60 -5.05
CA PHE A 89 -7.16 -3.20 -3.95
C PHE A 89 -7.34 -2.41 -2.65
N VAL A 90 -7.54 -3.13 -1.55
CA VAL A 90 -7.49 -2.62 -0.18
C VAL A 90 -6.60 -3.54 0.65
N GLY A 91 -5.65 -2.97 1.38
CA GLY A 91 -4.79 -3.73 2.28
C GLY A 91 -3.52 -2.99 2.66
N ARG A 92 -2.78 -3.53 3.61
CA ARG A 92 -1.39 -3.12 3.81
C ARG A 92 -0.52 -3.74 2.74
N LEU A 93 0.55 -3.06 2.37
CA LEU A 93 1.50 -3.58 1.39
C LEU A 93 2.50 -4.51 2.05
N ALA A 94 2.77 -5.64 1.41
CA ALA A 94 3.95 -6.44 1.71
C ALA A 94 5.14 -5.76 1.04
N LEU A 95 6.14 -5.35 1.83
CA LEU A 95 7.36 -4.72 1.36
C LEU A 95 8.44 -5.80 1.29
N GLU A 96 8.70 -6.29 0.10
CA GLU A 96 9.56 -7.45 -0.16
C GLU A 96 11.01 -6.96 -0.30
N LEU A 97 11.79 -7.07 0.77
CA LEU A 97 13.09 -6.43 0.90
C LEU A 97 14.23 -7.45 0.95
N VAL A 98 15.37 -7.07 0.37
CA VAL A 98 16.62 -7.81 0.49
C VAL A 98 17.81 -6.84 0.67
N ASN A 99 18.75 -7.19 1.55
CA ASN A 99 19.95 -6.42 1.78
C ASN A 99 21.07 -6.86 0.82
N LEU A 100 21.44 -5.99 -0.12
CA LEU A 100 22.52 -6.19 -1.09
C LEU A 100 23.69 -5.23 -0.84
N ASN A 101 23.94 -4.83 0.40
CA ASN A 101 24.98 -3.88 0.74
C ASN A 101 26.38 -4.39 0.31
N ASN A 102 27.14 -3.58 -0.41
CA ASN A 102 28.45 -3.97 -0.94
C ASN A 102 29.47 -4.35 0.13
N GLU A 103 29.40 -3.74 1.29
CA GLU A 103 30.27 -3.99 2.43
C GLU A 103 29.76 -5.13 3.31
N ARG A 104 28.65 -5.77 2.90
CA ARG A 104 27.96 -6.81 3.66
C ARG A 104 27.47 -6.35 5.04
N ALA A 105 27.31 -5.05 5.23
CA ALA A 105 26.82 -4.48 6.47
C ALA A 105 25.33 -4.74 6.65
N PRO A 106 24.84 -4.92 7.89
CA PRO A 106 23.41 -5.01 8.16
C PRO A 106 22.73 -3.66 7.88
N ILE A 107 21.46 -3.72 7.48
CA ILE A 107 20.61 -2.54 7.29
C ILE A 107 19.49 -2.60 8.30
N THR A 108 19.38 -1.58 9.15
CA THR A 108 18.30 -1.46 10.12
C THR A 108 17.22 -0.52 9.59
N ILE A 109 16.01 -1.02 9.56
CA ILE A 109 14.80 -0.29 9.20
C ILE A 109 13.97 -0.14 10.46
N ARG A 110 13.54 1.08 10.76
CA ARG A 110 12.79 1.39 11.97
C ARG A 110 11.34 1.71 11.68
N HIS A 111 10.48 1.44 12.65
CA HIS A 111 9.09 1.91 12.61
C HIS A 111 9.03 3.39 12.21
N GLY A 112 8.20 3.68 11.20
CA GLY A 112 8.06 5.04 10.70
C GLY A 112 9.12 5.50 9.69
N ASP A 113 10.12 4.69 9.36
CA ASP A 113 11.07 5.03 8.31
C ASP A 113 10.37 5.17 6.95
N PRO A 114 10.67 6.24 6.18
CA PRO A 114 10.11 6.46 4.86
C PRO A 114 10.77 5.53 3.84
N LEU A 115 10.07 4.48 3.45
CA LEU A 115 10.62 3.43 2.59
C LEU A 115 10.23 3.54 1.14
N ILE A 116 8.97 3.81 0.88
CA ILE A 116 8.40 3.72 -0.46
C ILE A 116 7.50 4.91 -0.74
N HIS A 117 7.54 5.41 -1.96
CA HIS A 117 6.65 6.47 -2.43
C HIS A 117 5.53 5.84 -3.26
N ILE A 118 4.29 6.24 -3.01
CA ILE A 118 3.12 5.84 -3.80
C ILE A 118 2.54 7.03 -4.55
N GLU A 119 2.25 6.84 -5.83
CA GLU A 119 1.49 7.79 -6.64
C GLU A 119 0.26 7.11 -7.22
N PHE A 120 -0.81 7.86 -7.40
CA PHE A 120 -2.06 7.38 -8.00
C PHE A 120 -2.20 7.92 -9.41
N ILE A 121 -2.67 7.08 -10.30
CA ILE A 121 -2.82 7.39 -11.72
C ILE A 121 -4.26 7.08 -12.10
N SER A 122 -4.98 8.06 -12.66
CA SER A 122 -6.31 7.83 -13.22
C SER A 122 -6.23 6.89 -14.41
N ARG A 123 -7.21 6.02 -14.56
CA ARG A 123 -7.29 5.05 -15.66
C ARG A 123 -8.56 5.22 -16.48
N ASP A 124 -8.46 4.89 -17.74
CA ASP A 124 -9.57 4.90 -18.68
C ASP A 124 -10.25 3.52 -18.77
N GLY A 125 -11.47 3.51 -19.28
CA GLY A 125 -12.24 2.29 -19.52
C GLY A 125 -12.97 1.77 -18.29
N ASP A 126 -13.72 0.70 -18.46
CA ASP A 126 -14.53 0.10 -17.41
C ASP A 126 -13.67 -0.47 -16.28
N PRO A 127 -14.08 -0.29 -15.02
CA PRO A 127 -13.33 -0.81 -13.90
C PRO A 127 -13.27 -2.34 -13.89
N SER A 128 -12.07 -2.87 -13.57
CA SER A 128 -11.86 -4.29 -13.31
C SER A 128 -11.15 -4.44 -11.96
N PRO A 129 -11.90 -4.39 -10.84
CA PRO A 129 -11.31 -4.36 -9.52
C PRO A 129 -10.56 -5.62 -9.16
N TYR A 130 -9.49 -5.46 -8.37
CA TYR A 130 -8.72 -6.56 -7.83
C TYR A 130 -9.59 -7.54 -7.02
N ARG A 131 -9.43 -8.84 -7.29
CA ARG A 131 -10.12 -9.94 -6.60
C ARG A 131 -9.18 -11.07 -6.17
N GLY A 132 -7.90 -10.76 -6.04
CA GLY A 132 -6.90 -11.73 -5.64
C GLY A 132 -6.92 -12.04 -4.13
N ASN A 133 -6.03 -12.96 -3.74
CA ASN A 133 -5.98 -13.51 -2.39
C ASN A 133 -5.47 -12.53 -1.32
N TYR A 134 -4.93 -11.37 -1.74
CA TYR A 134 -4.34 -10.39 -0.83
C TYR A 134 -5.26 -9.22 -0.49
N MET A 135 -6.52 -9.29 -0.90
CA MET A 135 -7.52 -8.31 -0.49
C MET A 135 -7.66 -8.29 1.02
N PHE A 136 -7.60 -7.09 1.63
CA PHE A 136 -7.64 -6.87 3.07
C PHE A 136 -6.48 -7.47 3.87
N GLN A 137 -5.35 -7.79 3.22
CA GLN A 137 -4.20 -8.38 3.93
C GLN A 137 -3.67 -7.46 5.04
N TYR A 138 -3.27 -8.07 6.14
CA TYR A 138 -2.68 -7.42 7.32
C TYR A 138 -3.55 -6.34 7.96
N MET A 139 -4.86 -6.48 7.86
CA MET A 139 -5.83 -5.59 8.47
C MET A 139 -6.57 -6.29 9.61
N ASN A 140 -6.84 -5.56 10.68
CA ASN A 140 -7.70 -6.05 11.74
C ASN A 140 -9.19 -5.96 11.35
N ALA A 141 -10.07 -6.51 12.18
CA ALA A 141 -11.50 -6.55 11.88
C ALA A 141 -12.12 -5.15 11.76
N SER A 142 -11.76 -4.24 12.64
CA SER A 142 -12.28 -2.87 12.64
C SER A 142 -11.86 -2.09 11.39
N GLU A 143 -10.60 -2.20 11.00
CA GLU A 143 -10.08 -1.60 9.77
C GLU A 143 -10.80 -2.16 8.54
N THR A 144 -10.96 -3.48 8.49
CA THR A 144 -11.64 -4.15 7.38
C THR A 144 -13.09 -3.70 7.27
N ASP A 145 -13.81 -3.61 8.39
CA ASP A 145 -15.20 -3.14 8.41
C ASP A 145 -15.35 -1.73 7.86
N THR A 146 -14.41 -0.84 8.20
CA THR A 146 -14.39 0.54 7.66
C THR A 146 -14.35 0.54 6.14
N TYR A 147 -13.47 -0.27 5.53
CA TYR A 147 -13.34 -0.30 4.08
C TYR A 147 -14.45 -1.09 3.39
N VAL A 148 -15.01 -2.11 4.02
CA VAL A 148 -16.22 -2.79 3.54
C VAL A 148 -17.36 -1.78 3.43
N ASP A 149 -17.53 -0.90 4.41
CA ASP A 149 -18.53 0.15 4.38
C ASP A 149 -18.29 1.15 3.23
N ILE A 150 -17.03 1.58 3.04
CA ILE A 150 -16.65 2.48 1.94
C ILE A 150 -16.95 1.83 0.58
N LEU A 151 -16.56 0.58 0.39
CA LEU A 151 -16.79 -0.16 -0.86
C LEU A 151 -18.29 -0.37 -1.12
N SER A 152 -19.06 -0.69 -0.09
CA SER A 152 -20.52 -0.87 -0.21
C SER A 152 -21.24 0.43 -0.53
N GLU A 153 -20.84 1.53 0.12
CA GLU A 153 -21.50 2.83 -0.04
C GLU A 153 -21.19 3.48 -1.40
N HIS A 154 -19.92 3.47 -1.81
CA HIS A 154 -19.46 4.22 -2.98
C HIS A 154 -19.21 3.36 -4.22
N PHE A 155 -19.01 2.06 -4.06
CA PHE A 155 -18.64 1.14 -5.15
C PHE A 155 -19.47 -0.15 -5.16
N GLY A 156 -20.70 -0.08 -4.63
CA GLY A 156 -21.60 -1.23 -4.50
C GLY A 156 -22.00 -1.89 -5.83
N SER A 157 -21.85 -1.20 -6.95
CA SER A 157 -22.06 -1.78 -8.29
C SER A 157 -20.94 -2.73 -8.71
N LEU A 158 -19.76 -2.65 -8.08
CA LEU A 158 -18.55 -3.41 -8.42
C LEU A 158 -18.25 -4.53 -7.42
N PHE A 159 -18.77 -4.45 -6.19
CA PHE A 159 -18.56 -5.43 -5.13
C PHE A 159 -19.88 -5.85 -4.51
N THR A 160 -20.20 -7.13 -4.59
CA THR A 160 -21.40 -7.66 -3.91
C THR A 160 -21.17 -7.80 -2.41
N PRO A 161 -22.21 -7.72 -1.57
CA PRO A 161 -22.07 -7.95 -0.13
C PRO A 161 -21.47 -9.31 0.21
N ASP A 162 -21.88 -10.37 -0.46
CA ASP A 162 -21.37 -11.72 -0.23
C ASP A 162 -19.89 -11.84 -0.58
N GLU A 163 -19.46 -11.21 -1.65
CA GLU A 163 -18.05 -11.15 -2.08
C GLU A 163 -17.19 -10.46 -1.02
N LEU A 164 -17.64 -9.33 -0.49
CA LEU A 164 -16.91 -8.58 0.54
C LEU A 164 -16.79 -9.37 1.86
N VAL A 165 -17.85 -10.10 2.25
CA VAL A 165 -17.78 -10.98 3.42
C VAL A 165 -16.74 -12.07 3.24
N LYS A 166 -16.70 -12.73 2.09
CA LYS A 166 -15.73 -13.77 1.77
C LYS A 166 -14.29 -13.21 1.78
N MET A 167 -14.07 -12.05 1.19
CA MET A 167 -12.76 -11.40 1.17
C MET A 167 -12.29 -11.07 2.59
N LYS A 168 -13.19 -10.58 3.44
CA LYS A 168 -12.89 -10.28 4.85
C LYS A 168 -12.51 -11.55 5.62
N GLU A 169 -13.28 -12.64 5.46
CA GLU A 169 -13.04 -13.91 6.16
C GLU A 169 -11.74 -14.58 5.73
N ASN A 170 -11.41 -14.50 4.45
CA ASN A 170 -10.25 -15.17 3.85
C ASN A 170 -8.97 -14.32 3.86
N ARG A 171 -8.99 -13.14 4.44
CA ARG A 171 -7.83 -12.25 4.41
C ARG A 171 -6.62 -12.82 5.15
N VAL A 172 -5.44 -12.50 4.67
CA VAL A 172 -4.19 -12.76 5.39
C VAL A 172 -4.09 -11.81 6.58
N THR A 173 -4.02 -12.32 7.79
CA THR A 173 -4.01 -11.50 9.02
C THR A 173 -2.61 -11.21 9.52
N ASP A 174 -1.68 -12.17 9.45
CA ASP A 174 -0.30 -12.01 9.88
C ASP A 174 0.66 -12.82 9.00
N GLN A 175 1.91 -12.42 9.07
CA GLN A 175 3.00 -13.17 8.45
C GLN A 175 3.46 -14.32 9.36
#